data_0a2b42eb107f372470b39af047e20415
#
_entry.id   0a2b42eb107f372470b39af047e20415
#
_cell.length_a   1.000
_cell.length_b   1.000
_cell.length_c   1.000
_cell.angle_alpha   90.00
_cell.angle_beta   90.00
_cell.angle_gamma   90.00
#
_symmetry.space_group_name_H-M   'P 1'
#
loop_
_entity.id
_entity.type
_entity.pdbx_description
1 polymer ?
#
loop_
_entity_poly.entity_id
_entity_poly.type
_entity_poly.pdbx_seq_one_letter_code
_entity_poly.pdbx_strand_id
1 'polypeptide(L)'
;MKVVLATNIAETSLTIDGIKVVIDSGFAKINYYNQTDFTSSLVLRPVSRSSADQRKGRAGRTAPGTCYRLYSKEDYDGRPLWTTEEILRTDLSEVVLRMVDLGIYEFETFPYITRPDSRALQSGERTLRLLDAIDEMRHLTSVGEIMVRYPLLPRHSRAIVEALKRYPAMIKPVAICLAFLSARTPFVLPPGEEDLARSAHRRFSSPYGDFVSYQSIYRKYLDLNSQKKREDFCKSNYLDIQSMDEIVHITAQLCDITNEMGVPVNECDVTDPEQFAHDLLVCLGAGLVQYVCIKKKASIYRTLLTDEIYIHPGSAWFRNPPPYLLAGEIVMTTKMYARTVSPLYPDWVPEISKGLAEKLRKMAKEAEIRDRKGREGTAQGGSSTLRGANINAKASREADAKVARIFNFEFPVVRDIGKKRTRNIVVVPAKDLPALAKAYRKSSRHPKGTVATILYNGRYLAYGESLYDIISLNGRIDLSPEGYVPRICTQVFDLDNIRDLIPHLGDLMKVADLKEKGKLGYVELLISGKSSVFFHTSRSFTDALNNSAYTLLSIMDNVNLPEFRKAYNRILRMLD
;
A
#
# COMPACT_ATOMS: atom_id res chain seq x y z
N MET A 1 -14.01 6.21 39.28
CA MET A 1 -13.62 4.83 38.94
C MET A 1 -12.70 4.90 37.71
N LYS A 2 -11.53 4.27 37.75
CA LYS A 2 -10.59 4.19 36.60
C LYS A 2 -10.74 2.81 35.95
N VAL A 3 -10.96 2.77 34.65
CA VAL A 3 -10.99 1.54 33.84
C VAL A 3 -9.81 1.55 32.88
N VAL A 4 -9.06 0.44 32.84
CA VAL A 4 -7.90 0.28 31.96
C VAL A 4 -8.17 -0.87 31.00
N LEU A 5 -8.10 -0.61 29.70
CA LEU A 5 -8.13 -1.62 28.66
C LEU A 5 -6.70 -1.95 28.25
N ALA A 6 -6.33 -3.22 28.28
CA ALA A 6 -4.99 -3.68 27.97
C ALA A 6 -5.00 -4.98 27.19
N THR A 7 -3.93 -5.21 26.42
CA THR A 7 -3.64 -6.50 25.78
C THR A 7 -2.78 -7.35 26.71
N ASN A 8 -2.20 -8.44 26.19
CA ASN A 8 -1.24 -9.28 26.93
C ASN A 8 0.01 -8.54 27.43
N ILE A 9 0.30 -7.31 26.97
CA ILE A 9 1.39 -6.48 27.52
C ILE A 9 1.23 -6.23 29.02
N ALA A 10 -0.01 -6.19 29.53
CA ALA A 10 -0.28 -6.03 30.94
C ALA A 10 -0.07 -7.32 31.77
N GLU A 11 0.24 -8.46 31.18
CA GLU A 11 0.54 -9.69 31.91
C GLU A 11 1.86 -9.58 32.68
N THR A 12 2.90 -9.01 32.06
CA THR A 12 4.26 -8.99 32.62
C THR A 12 4.91 -7.61 32.59
N SER A 13 4.72 -6.85 31.52
CA SER A 13 5.58 -5.69 31.19
C SER A 13 5.15 -4.37 31.84
N LEU A 14 3.89 -4.27 32.32
CA LEU A 14 3.40 -3.05 32.92
C LEU A 14 2.90 -3.29 34.35
N THR A 15 3.27 -2.39 35.27
CA THR A 15 2.67 -2.30 36.57
C THR A 15 1.71 -1.12 36.60
N ILE A 16 0.43 -1.39 36.87
CA ILE A 16 -0.59 -0.36 37.01
C ILE A 16 -1.07 -0.38 38.45
N ASP A 17 -0.75 0.70 39.17
CA ASP A 17 -1.09 0.79 40.57
C ASP A 17 -2.60 0.91 40.79
N GLY A 18 -3.06 0.31 41.88
CA GLY A 18 -4.44 0.40 42.31
C GLY A 18 -5.43 -0.49 41.56
N ILE A 19 -4.97 -1.45 40.75
CA ILE A 19 -5.83 -2.44 40.12
C ILE A 19 -6.34 -3.43 41.18
N LYS A 20 -7.64 -3.39 41.47
CA LYS A 20 -8.33 -4.30 42.40
C LYS A 20 -9.19 -5.35 41.68
N VAL A 21 -9.55 -5.09 40.42
CA VAL A 21 -10.40 -5.98 39.63
C VAL A 21 -9.75 -6.21 38.27
N VAL A 22 -9.67 -7.47 37.88
CA VAL A 22 -9.27 -7.90 36.53
C VAL A 22 -10.44 -8.63 35.90
N ILE A 23 -10.76 -8.28 34.65
CA ILE A 23 -11.71 -9.02 33.80
C ILE A 23 -10.89 -9.64 32.68
N ASP A 24 -10.76 -10.97 32.68
CA ASP A 24 -9.94 -11.72 31.72
C ASP A 24 -10.84 -12.41 30.69
N SER A 25 -10.70 -11.98 29.43
CA SER A 25 -11.38 -12.61 28.29
C SER A 25 -10.86 -14.01 27.95
N GLY A 26 -9.68 -14.36 28.43
CA GLY A 26 -9.03 -15.64 28.14
C GLY A 26 -8.38 -15.75 26.77
N PHE A 27 -8.29 -14.66 25.99
CA PHE A 27 -7.72 -14.65 24.65
C PHE A 27 -6.54 -13.67 24.55
N ALA A 28 -5.62 -14.01 23.65
CA ALA A 28 -4.55 -13.11 23.19
C ALA A 28 -4.32 -13.27 21.70
N LYS A 29 -3.85 -12.20 21.06
CA LYS A 29 -3.28 -12.28 19.72
C LYS A 29 -1.82 -12.69 19.85
N ILE A 30 -1.47 -13.85 19.27
CA ILE A 30 -0.12 -14.42 19.31
C ILE A 30 0.42 -14.43 17.90
N ASN A 31 1.67 -13.98 17.74
CA ASN A 31 2.34 -14.01 16.46
C ASN A 31 2.88 -15.42 16.18
N TYR A 32 2.59 -15.91 14.99
CA TYR A 32 3.13 -17.14 14.42
C TYR A 32 3.76 -16.83 13.07
N TYR A 33 4.98 -17.36 12.88
CA TYR A 33 5.68 -17.27 11.62
C TYR A 33 5.49 -18.57 10.83
N ASN A 34 5.05 -18.44 9.58
CA ASN A 34 4.96 -19.57 8.67
C ASN A 34 6.26 -19.70 7.86
N GLN A 35 6.99 -20.76 8.11
CA GLN A 35 8.28 -21.04 7.51
C GLN A 35 8.20 -21.45 6.03
N THR A 36 7.01 -21.83 5.55
CA THR A 36 6.81 -22.28 4.17
C THR A 36 6.71 -21.10 3.21
N ASP A 37 6.05 -20.04 3.63
CA ASP A 37 5.74 -18.87 2.79
C ASP A 37 6.32 -17.55 3.34
N PHE A 38 7.13 -17.64 4.40
CA PHE A 38 7.81 -16.51 5.06
C PHE A 38 6.85 -15.39 5.54
N THR A 39 5.66 -15.79 5.96
CA THR A 39 4.63 -14.85 6.40
C THR A 39 4.40 -14.90 7.90
N SER A 40 4.12 -13.74 8.49
CA SER A 40 3.68 -13.62 9.87
C SER A 40 2.16 -13.59 9.96
N SER A 41 1.60 -14.24 10.96
CA SER A 41 0.18 -14.21 11.25
C SER A 41 -0.07 -13.89 12.71
N LEU A 42 -0.96 -12.94 12.97
CA LEU A 42 -1.39 -12.58 14.31
C LEU A 42 -2.74 -13.28 14.61
N VAL A 43 -2.66 -14.44 15.28
CA VAL A 43 -3.80 -15.33 15.49
C VAL A 43 -4.38 -15.12 16.90
N LEU A 44 -5.70 -14.93 16.96
CA LEU A 44 -6.41 -14.93 18.25
C LEU A 44 -6.49 -16.34 18.81
N ARG A 45 -5.90 -16.58 19.98
CA ARG A 45 -5.85 -17.88 20.64
C ARG A 45 -6.24 -17.79 22.12
N PRO A 46 -6.80 -18.87 22.69
CA PRO A 46 -6.91 -18.98 24.13
C PRO A 46 -5.52 -18.90 24.78
N VAL A 47 -5.40 -18.17 25.88
CA VAL A 47 -4.14 -18.08 26.63
C VAL A 47 -3.91 -19.33 27.46
N SER A 48 -2.65 -19.62 27.80
CA SER A 48 -2.28 -20.71 28.72
C SER A 48 -2.78 -20.46 30.13
N ARG A 49 -2.76 -21.50 30.98
CA ARG A 49 -3.07 -21.36 32.41
C ARG A 49 -2.11 -20.40 33.09
N SER A 50 -0.82 -20.50 32.82
CA SER A 50 0.20 -19.60 33.35
C SER A 50 -0.09 -18.13 33.02
N SER A 51 -0.42 -17.84 31.75
CA SER A 51 -0.79 -16.49 31.32
C SER A 51 -2.06 -15.99 32.02
N ALA A 52 -3.10 -16.84 32.15
CA ALA A 52 -4.33 -16.51 32.88
C ALA A 52 -4.06 -16.24 34.37
N ASP A 53 -3.12 -16.97 34.97
CA ASP A 53 -2.74 -16.74 36.38
C ASP A 53 -1.89 -15.48 36.55
N GLN A 54 -1.03 -15.15 35.60
CA GLN A 54 -0.34 -13.86 35.59
C GLN A 54 -1.31 -12.68 35.49
N ARG A 55 -2.36 -12.78 34.65
CA ARG A 55 -3.43 -11.77 34.57
C ARG A 55 -4.18 -11.65 35.90
N LYS A 56 -4.56 -12.77 36.49
CA LYS A 56 -5.17 -12.80 37.83
C LYS A 56 -4.29 -12.10 38.85
N GLY A 57 -2.97 -12.36 38.83
CA GLY A 57 -1.99 -11.76 39.74
C GLY A 57 -1.92 -10.23 39.68
N ARG A 58 -2.41 -9.61 38.61
CA ARG A 58 -2.47 -8.15 38.52
C ARG A 58 -3.47 -7.51 39.46
N ALA A 59 -4.56 -8.19 39.78
CA ALA A 59 -5.52 -7.73 40.79
C ALA A 59 -4.98 -7.82 42.22
N GLY A 60 -4.07 -8.76 42.48
CA GLY A 60 -3.54 -9.05 43.81
C GLY A 60 -2.16 -8.45 44.12
N ARG A 61 -1.64 -7.52 43.29
CA ARG A 61 -0.25 -7.08 43.41
C ARG A 61 0.04 -6.18 44.60
N THR A 62 -0.85 -5.24 44.91
CA THR A 62 -0.65 -4.24 45.98
C THR A 62 -1.67 -4.39 47.13
N ALA A 63 -2.79 -5.09 46.90
CA ALA A 63 -3.84 -5.34 47.87
C ALA A 63 -4.69 -6.54 47.39
N PRO A 64 -5.49 -7.16 48.27
CA PRO A 64 -6.44 -8.19 47.86
C PRO A 64 -7.35 -7.70 46.73
N GLY A 65 -7.49 -8.50 45.67
CA GLY A 65 -8.30 -8.16 44.49
C GLY A 65 -9.04 -9.36 43.92
N THR A 66 -9.91 -9.11 42.95
CA THR A 66 -10.77 -10.13 42.34
C THR A 66 -10.48 -10.22 40.84
N CYS A 67 -10.44 -11.46 40.33
CA CYS A 67 -10.35 -11.71 38.90
C CYS A 67 -11.59 -12.43 38.40
N TYR A 68 -12.29 -11.83 37.45
CA TYR A 68 -13.41 -12.44 36.73
C TYR A 68 -12.93 -13.01 35.40
N ARG A 69 -13.00 -14.34 35.28
CA ARG A 69 -12.69 -15.04 34.02
C ARG A 69 -13.95 -15.21 33.20
N LEU A 70 -13.95 -14.73 31.96
CA LEU A 70 -15.09 -14.83 31.02
C LEU A 70 -15.12 -16.15 30.27
N TYR A 71 -14.66 -17.22 30.90
CA TYR A 71 -14.63 -18.60 30.37
C TYR A 71 -14.83 -19.59 31.54
N SER A 72 -15.25 -20.81 31.21
CA SER A 72 -15.57 -21.80 32.21
C SER A 72 -14.33 -22.39 32.90
N LYS A 73 -14.53 -23.05 34.04
CA LYS A 73 -13.45 -23.77 34.71
C LYS A 73 -12.95 -24.93 33.86
N GLU A 74 -13.84 -25.65 33.21
CA GLU A 74 -13.51 -26.75 32.29
C GLU A 74 -12.63 -26.28 31.12
N ASP A 75 -12.95 -25.11 30.54
CA ASP A 75 -12.10 -24.48 29.51
C ASP A 75 -10.71 -24.14 30.07
N TYR A 76 -10.65 -23.53 31.27
CA TYR A 76 -9.38 -23.24 31.93
C TYR A 76 -8.56 -24.51 32.18
N ASP A 77 -9.20 -25.55 32.73
CA ASP A 77 -8.53 -26.82 33.05
C ASP A 77 -8.07 -27.59 31.82
N GLY A 78 -8.74 -27.42 30.69
CA GLY A 78 -8.37 -27.96 29.38
C GLY A 78 -7.23 -27.21 28.66
N ARG A 79 -6.83 -26.03 29.12
CA ARG A 79 -5.78 -25.21 28.47
C ARG A 79 -4.39 -25.76 28.77
N PRO A 80 -3.42 -25.54 27.83
CA PRO A 80 -2.02 -25.88 28.10
C PRO A 80 -1.51 -25.12 29.34
N LEU A 81 -0.61 -25.74 30.09
CA LEU A 81 -0.05 -25.15 31.30
C LEU A 81 0.76 -23.89 31.00
N TRP A 82 1.57 -23.96 29.95
CA TRP A 82 2.49 -22.89 29.51
C TRP A 82 2.17 -22.38 28.13
N THR A 83 2.53 -21.15 27.84
CA THR A 83 2.50 -20.59 26.48
C THR A 83 3.61 -21.22 25.64
N THR A 84 3.32 -21.55 24.37
CA THR A 84 4.33 -22.06 23.45
C THR A 84 5.51 -21.11 23.36
N GLU A 85 6.70 -21.64 23.52
CA GLU A 85 7.96 -20.92 23.51
C GLU A 85 8.18 -20.18 22.18
N GLU A 86 8.86 -19.05 22.25
CA GLU A 86 9.07 -18.18 21.10
C GLU A 86 9.86 -18.89 19.99
N ILE A 87 10.85 -19.66 20.36
CA ILE A 87 11.68 -20.43 19.41
C ILE A 87 10.88 -21.41 18.52
N LEU A 88 9.70 -21.83 18.98
CA LEU A 88 8.83 -22.75 18.24
C LEU A 88 7.86 -22.04 17.27
N ARG A 89 7.79 -20.70 17.30
CA ARG A 89 6.78 -19.94 16.56
C ARG A 89 7.31 -18.71 15.81
N THR A 90 8.64 -18.47 15.82
CA THR A 90 9.29 -17.32 15.16
C THR A 90 10.17 -17.75 14.00
N ASP A 91 10.62 -16.77 13.22
CA ASP A 91 11.66 -16.95 12.20
C ASP A 91 12.99 -17.23 12.92
N LEU A 92 13.66 -18.31 12.58
CA LEU A 92 14.92 -18.72 13.18
C LEU A 92 16.16 -18.24 12.40
N SER A 93 16.00 -17.46 11.32
CA SER A 93 17.14 -16.98 10.54
C SER A 93 18.11 -16.14 11.36
N GLU A 94 17.61 -15.32 12.31
CA GLU A 94 18.47 -14.55 13.22
C GLU A 94 19.23 -15.46 14.20
N VAL A 95 18.56 -16.45 14.77
CA VAL A 95 19.17 -17.45 15.68
C VAL A 95 20.28 -18.20 14.96
N VAL A 96 20.00 -18.72 13.75
CA VAL A 96 21.01 -19.42 12.95
C VAL A 96 22.18 -18.53 12.60
N LEU A 97 21.95 -17.25 12.23
CA LEU A 97 23.01 -16.30 11.93
C LEU A 97 23.93 -16.06 13.15
N ARG A 98 23.35 -15.92 14.34
CA ARG A 98 24.11 -15.78 15.59
C ARG A 98 24.86 -17.05 15.96
N MET A 99 24.29 -18.23 15.72
CA MET A 99 24.99 -19.51 15.95
C MET A 99 26.23 -19.61 15.06
N VAL A 100 26.11 -19.27 13.78
CA VAL A 100 27.23 -19.26 12.84
C VAL A 100 28.32 -18.24 13.27
N ASP A 101 27.92 -17.05 13.70
CA ASP A 101 28.83 -16.02 14.23
C ASP A 101 29.62 -16.49 15.45
N LEU A 102 28.99 -17.35 16.27
CA LEU A 102 29.62 -18.01 17.44
C LEU A 102 30.40 -19.27 17.10
N GLY A 103 30.53 -19.65 15.82
CA GLY A 103 31.22 -20.86 15.38
C GLY A 103 30.42 -22.15 15.61
N ILE A 104 29.10 -22.06 15.80
CA ILE A 104 28.21 -23.21 15.99
C ILE A 104 27.59 -23.56 14.63
N TYR A 105 28.06 -24.66 14.03
CA TYR A 105 27.61 -25.09 12.69
C TYR A 105 26.64 -26.28 12.72
N GLU A 106 26.62 -27.03 13.83
CA GLU A 106 25.77 -28.19 14.04
C GLU A 106 24.47 -27.81 14.76
N PHE A 107 23.58 -27.15 14.04
CA PHE A 107 22.33 -26.58 14.61
C PHE A 107 21.43 -27.66 15.18
N GLU A 108 21.41 -28.84 14.56
CA GLU A 108 20.50 -29.93 14.91
C GLU A 108 20.89 -30.61 16.21
N THR A 109 22.18 -30.58 16.61
CA THR A 109 22.72 -31.26 17.82
C THR A 109 22.95 -30.28 18.98
N PHE A 110 22.76 -29.00 18.74
CA PHE A 110 22.91 -27.98 19.79
C PHE A 110 21.95 -28.25 20.96
N PRO A 111 22.40 -28.10 22.22
CA PRO A 111 21.61 -28.41 23.41
C PRO A 111 20.63 -27.28 23.74
N TYR A 112 19.59 -27.11 22.94
CA TYR A 112 18.52 -26.14 23.22
C TYR A 112 17.77 -26.52 24.49
N ILE A 113 17.31 -25.51 25.25
CA ILE A 113 16.37 -25.72 26.36
C ILE A 113 15.07 -26.33 25.83
N THR A 114 14.50 -25.74 24.77
CA THR A 114 13.40 -26.32 23.99
C THR A 114 13.86 -26.43 22.54
N ARG A 115 13.95 -27.66 22.06
CA ARG A 115 14.44 -27.92 20.70
C ARG A 115 13.45 -27.46 19.64
N PRO A 116 13.85 -26.57 18.73
CA PRO A 116 12.99 -26.18 17.60
C PRO A 116 12.82 -27.32 16.59
N ASP A 117 11.79 -27.20 15.74
CA ASP A 117 11.62 -28.11 14.61
C ASP A 117 12.81 -27.99 13.65
N SER A 118 13.36 -29.12 13.21
CA SER A 118 14.46 -29.16 12.24
C SER A 118 14.12 -28.40 10.93
N ARG A 119 12.85 -28.40 10.54
CA ARG A 119 12.37 -27.61 9.39
C ARG A 119 12.51 -26.12 9.61
N ALA A 120 12.33 -25.64 10.85
CA ALA A 120 12.49 -24.24 11.21
C ALA A 120 13.95 -23.80 11.08
N LEU A 121 14.89 -24.62 11.57
CA LEU A 121 16.32 -24.38 11.42
C LEU A 121 16.73 -24.38 9.94
N GLN A 122 16.29 -25.36 9.17
CA GLN A 122 16.55 -25.44 7.72
C GLN A 122 15.94 -24.25 6.96
N SER A 123 14.78 -23.75 7.37
CA SER A 123 14.18 -22.54 6.79
C SER A 123 15.01 -21.30 7.07
N GLY A 124 15.50 -21.15 8.31
CA GLY A 124 16.44 -20.08 8.69
C GLY A 124 17.73 -20.13 7.89
N GLU A 125 18.36 -21.31 7.79
CA GLU A 125 19.55 -21.54 6.98
C GLU A 125 19.31 -21.21 5.49
N ARG A 126 18.20 -21.65 4.91
CA ARG A 126 17.83 -21.32 3.53
C ARG A 126 17.65 -19.82 3.32
N THR A 127 17.07 -19.14 4.28
CA THR A 127 16.93 -17.68 4.25
C THR A 127 18.30 -17.00 4.24
N LEU A 128 19.23 -17.43 5.08
CA LEU A 128 20.57 -16.87 5.13
C LEU A 128 21.39 -17.10 3.84
N ARG A 129 21.25 -18.29 3.23
CA ARG A 129 21.86 -18.55 1.92
C ARG A 129 21.24 -17.69 0.82
N LEU A 130 19.93 -17.48 0.84
CA LEU A 130 19.23 -16.60 -0.11
C LEU A 130 19.71 -15.14 0.01
N LEU A 131 20.06 -14.72 1.23
CA LEU A 131 20.59 -13.39 1.54
C LEU A 131 22.12 -13.28 1.35
N ASP A 132 22.76 -14.36 0.90
CA ASP A 132 24.23 -14.45 0.74
C ASP A 132 24.98 -14.20 2.06
N ALA A 133 24.38 -14.55 3.20
CA ALA A 133 24.96 -14.37 4.52
C ALA A 133 25.88 -15.52 4.93
N ILE A 134 25.58 -16.73 4.47
CA ILE A 134 26.38 -17.95 4.72
C ILE A 134 26.63 -18.70 3.42
N ASP A 135 27.77 -19.37 3.37
CA ASP A 135 28.15 -20.24 2.26
C ASP A 135 27.57 -21.68 2.39
N GLU A 136 27.92 -22.56 1.45
CA GLU A 136 27.49 -23.97 1.46
C GLU A 136 28.02 -24.77 2.65
N MET A 137 29.14 -24.33 3.24
CA MET A 137 29.76 -24.94 4.42
C MET A 137 29.26 -24.35 5.74
N ARG A 138 28.23 -23.48 5.69
CA ARG A 138 27.65 -22.76 6.83
C ARG A 138 28.58 -21.71 7.45
N HIS A 139 29.65 -21.26 6.77
CA HIS A 139 30.49 -20.17 7.25
C HIS A 139 29.90 -18.82 6.84
N LEU A 140 30.19 -17.78 7.63
CA LEU A 140 29.84 -16.41 7.24
C LEU A 140 30.57 -16.02 5.95
N THR A 141 29.81 -15.43 5.04
CA THR A 141 30.40 -14.70 3.90
C THR A 141 30.82 -13.30 4.35
N SER A 142 31.50 -12.55 3.49
CA SER A 142 31.77 -11.10 3.73
C SER A 142 30.49 -10.25 3.86
N VAL A 143 29.34 -10.76 3.38
CA VAL A 143 28.02 -10.16 3.60
C VAL A 143 27.54 -10.49 5.01
N GLY A 144 27.64 -11.76 5.40
CA GLY A 144 27.23 -12.22 6.72
C GLY A 144 28.00 -11.57 7.85
N GLU A 145 29.33 -11.41 7.71
CA GLU A 145 30.19 -10.72 8.69
C GLU A 145 29.75 -9.27 8.98
N ILE A 146 29.25 -8.57 7.95
CA ILE A 146 28.69 -7.23 8.13
C ILE A 146 27.28 -7.31 8.72
N MET A 147 26.45 -8.26 8.26
CA MET A 147 25.07 -8.40 8.75
C MET A 147 24.98 -8.63 10.25
N VAL A 148 25.88 -9.41 10.84
CA VAL A 148 25.87 -9.70 12.29
C VAL A 148 26.16 -8.48 13.17
N ARG A 149 26.73 -7.41 12.62
CA ARG A 149 26.99 -6.16 13.34
C ARG A 149 25.72 -5.39 13.70
N TYR A 150 24.66 -5.55 12.90
CA TYR A 150 23.41 -4.82 13.07
C TYR A 150 22.41 -5.60 13.93
N PRO A 151 21.77 -4.95 14.93
CA PRO A 151 20.72 -5.55 15.75
C PRO A 151 19.39 -5.56 15.00
N LEU A 152 19.38 -6.19 13.85
CA LEU A 152 18.24 -6.25 12.92
C LEU A 152 17.98 -7.67 12.46
N LEU A 153 16.77 -7.93 12.00
CA LEU A 153 16.48 -9.16 11.28
C LEU A 153 17.42 -9.32 10.09
N PRO A 154 17.90 -10.52 9.76
CA PRO A 154 18.88 -10.75 8.68
C PRO A 154 18.50 -10.10 7.35
N ARG A 155 17.23 -10.14 6.98
CA ARG A 155 16.72 -9.48 5.77
C ARG A 155 16.88 -7.94 5.80
N HIS A 156 16.74 -7.33 6.97
CA HIS A 156 16.93 -5.90 7.13
C HIS A 156 18.43 -5.54 7.10
N SER A 157 19.27 -6.29 7.83
CA SER A 157 20.72 -6.12 7.79
C SER A 157 21.27 -6.24 6.35
N ARG A 158 20.77 -7.19 5.56
CA ARG A 158 21.18 -7.38 4.16
C ARG A 158 20.96 -6.12 3.30
N ALA A 159 19.86 -5.39 3.53
CA ALA A 159 19.59 -4.15 2.82
C ALA A 159 20.64 -3.06 3.10
N ILE A 160 21.09 -2.94 4.36
CA ILE A 160 22.19 -2.02 4.70
C ILE A 160 23.49 -2.46 4.04
N VAL A 161 23.80 -3.75 4.03
CA VAL A 161 25.01 -4.28 3.37
C VAL A 161 25.01 -3.96 1.87
N GLU A 162 23.85 -4.00 1.21
CA GLU A 162 23.76 -3.62 -0.20
C GLU A 162 24.06 -2.12 -0.39
N ALA A 163 23.52 -1.27 0.48
CA ALA A 163 23.82 0.16 0.46
C ALA A 163 25.34 0.41 0.69
N LEU A 164 25.94 -0.25 1.69
CA LEU A 164 27.38 -0.15 1.96
C LEU A 164 28.25 -0.52 0.75
N LYS A 165 27.87 -1.60 0.04
CA LYS A 165 28.68 -2.14 -1.07
C LYS A 165 28.49 -1.41 -2.39
N ARG A 166 27.27 -0.96 -2.71
CA ARG A 166 26.94 -0.44 -4.05
C ARG A 166 26.46 1.01 -4.08
N TYR A 167 25.81 1.47 -3.00
CA TYR A 167 25.13 2.76 -2.97
C TYR A 167 25.36 3.50 -1.65
N PRO A 168 26.59 3.93 -1.33
CA PRO A 168 26.91 4.51 0.00
C PRO A 168 26.03 5.72 0.38
N ALA A 169 25.57 6.51 -0.59
CA ALA A 169 24.63 7.60 -0.34
C ALA A 169 23.26 7.12 0.18
N MET A 170 22.92 5.84 -0.01
CA MET A 170 21.66 5.25 0.42
C MET A 170 21.70 4.66 1.84
N ILE A 171 22.84 4.68 2.54
CA ILE A 171 22.95 4.09 3.89
C ILE A 171 21.91 4.71 4.83
N LYS A 172 21.88 6.03 4.96
CA LYS A 172 20.91 6.73 5.83
C LYS A 172 19.47 6.57 5.35
N PRO A 173 19.12 6.75 4.05
CA PRO A 173 17.79 6.45 3.53
C PRO A 173 17.31 5.02 3.80
N VAL A 174 18.17 4.01 3.64
CA VAL A 174 17.86 2.62 3.97
C VAL A 174 17.63 2.46 5.47
N ALA A 175 18.52 3.01 6.33
CA ALA A 175 18.35 2.97 7.79
C ALA A 175 17.02 3.57 8.24
N ILE A 176 16.58 4.69 7.65
CA ILE A 176 15.26 5.27 7.90
C ILE A 176 14.13 4.27 7.57
N CYS A 177 14.17 3.67 6.39
CA CYS A 177 13.14 2.69 5.99
C CYS A 177 13.10 1.49 6.96
N LEU A 178 14.26 0.98 7.35
CA LEU A 178 14.37 -0.14 8.28
C LEU A 178 13.90 0.22 9.69
N ALA A 179 14.14 1.45 10.13
CA ALA A 179 13.62 1.96 11.39
C ALA A 179 12.08 1.97 11.39
N PHE A 180 11.44 2.43 10.29
CA PHE A 180 9.98 2.34 10.14
C PHE A 180 9.44 0.90 10.12
N LEU A 181 10.21 -0.06 9.61
CA LEU A 181 9.83 -1.47 9.60
C LEU A 181 10.06 -2.16 10.95
N SER A 182 11.00 -1.68 11.75
CA SER A 182 11.40 -2.27 13.04
C SER A 182 10.63 -1.70 14.23
N ALA A 183 10.34 -0.40 14.20
CA ALA A 183 9.57 0.28 15.22
C ALA A 183 8.07 -0.04 15.11
N ARG A 184 7.34 0.29 16.17
CA ARG A 184 5.87 0.31 16.08
C ARG A 184 5.45 1.31 15.01
N THR A 185 4.44 0.94 14.21
CA THR A 185 3.91 1.84 13.17
C THR A 185 3.47 3.19 13.76
N PRO A 186 3.99 4.31 13.24
CA PRO A 186 3.59 5.62 13.72
C PRO A 186 2.20 6.06 13.25
N PHE A 187 1.62 5.39 12.27
CA PHE A 187 0.33 5.77 11.68
C PHE A 187 -0.84 5.40 12.59
N VAL A 188 -1.57 6.39 13.06
CA VAL A 188 -2.72 6.23 13.95
C VAL A 188 -4.01 6.42 13.17
N LEU A 189 -4.99 5.54 13.40
CA LEU A 189 -6.33 5.61 12.81
C LEU A 189 -7.36 5.64 13.96
N PRO A 190 -7.66 6.82 14.53
CA PRO A 190 -8.61 6.91 15.64
C PRO A 190 -10.02 6.54 15.19
N PRO A 191 -10.79 5.81 16.02
CA PRO A 191 -12.17 5.48 15.71
C PRO A 191 -13.02 6.72 15.45
N GLY A 192 -13.68 6.75 14.29
CA GLY A 192 -14.50 7.87 13.83
C GLY A 192 -13.74 8.97 13.06
N GLU A 193 -12.41 8.92 13.01
CA GLU A 193 -11.56 9.87 12.28
C GLU A 193 -10.66 9.17 11.24
N GLU A 194 -10.94 7.90 10.91
CA GLU A 194 -10.06 7.07 10.07
C GLU A 194 -9.83 7.71 8.68
N ASP A 195 -10.86 8.32 8.09
CA ASP A 195 -10.75 8.95 6.77
C ASP A 195 -9.91 10.24 6.81
N LEU A 196 -10.03 11.01 7.89
CA LEU A 196 -9.19 12.19 8.13
C LEU A 196 -7.73 11.80 8.30
N ALA A 197 -7.48 10.79 9.11
CA ALA A 197 -6.14 10.26 9.35
C ALA A 197 -5.51 9.73 8.05
N ARG A 198 -6.25 8.95 7.27
CA ARG A 198 -5.78 8.47 5.96
C ARG A 198 -5.51 9.62 4.98
N SER A 199 -6.33 10.67 5.00
CA SER A 199 -6.09 11.84 4.18
C SER A 199 -4.83 12.59 4.60
N ALA A 200 -4.58 12.70 5.91
CA ALA A 200 -3.35 13.26 6.44
C ALA A 200 -2.12 12.44 6.03
N HIS A 201 -2.18 11.13 6.16
CA HIS A 201 -1.08 10.24 5.74
C HIS A 201 -0.79 10.33 4.25
N ARG A 202 -1.81 10.44 3.39
CA ARG A 202 -1.65 10.59 1.93
C ARG A 202 -0.87 11.84 1.49
N ARG A 203 -0.79 12.88 2.32
CA ARG A 203 0.02 14.09 2.03
C ARG A 203 1.52 13.79 1.89
N PHE A 204 1.96 12.68 2.48
CA PHE A 204 3.35 12.23 2.40
C PHE A 204 3.58 11.21 1.29
N SER A 205 2.52 10.82 0.57
CA SER A 205 2.61 9.78 -0.45
C SER A 205 3.54 10.18 -1.59
N SER A 206 4.47 9.28 -1.91
CA SER A 206 5.38 9.42 -3.04
C SER A 206 4.88 8.59 -4.24
N PRO A 207 5.09 9.06 -5.48
CA PRO A 207 4.85 8.25 -6.68
C PRO A 207 5.75 7.02 -6.75
N TYR A 208 6.83 6.99 -5.97
CA TYR A 208 7.76 5.86 -5.87
C TYR A 208 7.44 4.91 -4.70
N GLY A 209 6.32 5.13 -4.01
CA GLY A 209 5.79 4.22 -3.01
C GLY A 209 6.03 4.59 -1.56
N ASP A 210 5.64 3.65 -0.68
CA ASP A 210 5.58 3.90 0.75
C ASP A 210 6.97 4.07 1.37
N PHE A 211 7.99 3.36 0.89
CA PHE A 211 9.37 3.51 1.37
C PHE A 211 9.92 4.91 1.12
N VAL A 212 9.66 5.48 -0.05
CA VAL A 212 10.09 6.86 -0.36
C VAL A 212 9.24 7.87 0.43
N SER A 213 7.99 7.57 0.73
CA SER A 213 7.14 8.40 1.59
C SER A 213 7.70 8.51 3.01
N TYR A 214 8.31 7.47 3.55
CA TYR A 214 8.96 7.49 4.87
C TYR A 214 10.07 8.53 4.97
N GLN A 215 10.84 8.73 3.89
CA GLN A 215 11.88 9.76 3.85
C GLN A 215 11.29 11.16 4.06
N SER A 216 10.14 11.44 3.42
CA SER A 216 9.47 12.72 3.54
C SER A 216 8.94 12.98 4.95
N ILE A 217 8.35 11.95 5.60
CA ILE A 217 7.86 12.05 6.98
C ILE A 217 9.02 12.29 7.93
N TYR A 218 10.09 11.49 7.81
CA TYR A 218 11.27 11.55 8.66
C TYR A 218 11.95 12.92 8.60
N ARG A 219 12.22 13.43 7.39
CA ARG A 219 12.85 14.76 7.20
C ARG A 219 12.02 15.87 7.83
N LYS A 220 10.71 15.91 7.52
CA LYS A 220 9.81 16.91 8.10
C LYS A 220 9.76 16.86 9.62
N TYR A 221 9.84 15.67 10.21
CA TYR A 221 9.87 15.51 11.67
C TYR A 221 11.18 16.02 12.27
N LEU A 222 12.31 15.74 11.63
CA LEU A 222 13.62 16.21 12.10
C LEU A 222 13.81 17.73 11.98
N ASP A 223 13.23 18.35 10.95
CA ASP A 223 13.31 19.81 10.74
C ASP A 223 12.63 20.61 11.87
N LEU A 224 11.87 19.93 12.73
CA LEU A 224 11.19 20.55 13.86
C LEU A 224 12.13 20.68 15.06
N ASN A 225 12.45 21.91 15.40
CA ASN A 225 13.47 22.24 16.42
C ASN A 225 12.93 22.38 17.86
N SER A 226 11.67 21.97 18.12
CA SER A 226 11.12 21.94 19.48
C SER A 226 10.15 20.79 19.68
N GLN A 227 10.10 20.26 20.91
CA GLN A 227 9.21 19.17 21.29
C GLN A 227 7.74 19.51 21.00
N LYS A 228 7.32 20.72 21.34
CA LYS A 228 5.95 21.19 21.06
C LYS A 228 5.60 21.15 19.57
N LYS A 229 6.52 21.58 18.70
CA LYS A 229 6.28 21.50 17.24
C LYS A 229 6.19 20.06 16.75
N ARG A 230 6.95 19.14 17.31
CA ARG A 230 6.88 17.69 17.01
C ARG A 230 5.55 17.10 17.46
N GLU A 231 5.07 17.46 18.65
CA GLU A 231 3.76 17.07 19.16
C GLU A 231 2.62 17.58 18.25
N ASP A 232 2.65 18.87 17.89
CA ASP A 232 1.66 19.49 17.00
C ASP A 232 1.68 18.84 15.60
N PHE A 233 2.87 18.57 15.07
CA PHE A 233 3.03 17.88 13.79
C PHE A 233 2.45 16.47 13.84
N CYS A 234 2.79 15.69 14.87
CA CYS A 234 2.26 14.33 15.03
C CYS A 234 0.74 14.34 15.19
N LYS A 235 0.21 15.24 16.02
CA LYS A 235 -1.23 15.39 16.22
C LYS A 235 -1.96 15.76 14.94
N SER A 236 -1.45 16.74 14.18
CA SER A 236 -2.08 17.21 12.93
C SER A 236 -2.01 16.19 11.81
N ASN A 237 -1.06 15.26 11.85
CA ASN A 237 -0.86 14.24 10.83
C ASN A 237 -1.24 12.84 11.30
N TYR A 238 -1.89 12.71 12.46
CA TYR A 238 -2.28 11.41 13.02
C TYR A 238 -1.11 10.43 13.13
N LEU A 239 0.02 10.93 13.64
CA LEU A 239 1.21 10.14 13.91
C LEU A 239 1.40 9.98 15.43
N ASP A 240 1.92 8.84 15.84
CA ASP A 240 2.31 8.58 17.23
C ASP A 240 3.72 9.12 17.47
N ILE A 241 3.85 10.07 18.40
CA ILE A 241 5.11 10.74 18.67
C ILE A 241 6.18 9.79 19.23
N GLN A 242 5.77 8.85 20.09
CA GLN A 242 6.72 7.89 20.68
C GLN A 242 7.32 6.98 19.62
N SER A 243 6.48 6.51 18.67
CA SER A 243 6.95 5.72 17.53
C SER A 243 7.84 6.54 16.60
N MET A 244 7.56 7.84 16.41
CA MET A 244 8.43 8.71 15.61
C MET A 244 9.79 8.94 16.27
N ASP A 245 9.82 9.17 17.59
CA ASP A 245 11.07 9.30 18.33
C ASP A 245 11.87 7.98 18.32
N GLU A 246 11.22 6.83 18.47
CA GLU A 246 11.82 5.50 18.33
C GLU A 246 12.48 5.32 16.95
N ILE A 247 11.78 5.69 15.86
CA ILE A 247 12.32 5.65 14.50
C ILE A 247 13.58 6.51 14.37
N VAL A 248 13.58 7.70 14.94
CA VAL A 248 14.76 8.57 14.94
C VAL A 248 15.95 7.92 15.69
N HIS A 249 15.70 7.34 16.86
CA HIS A 249 16.71 6.66 17.65
C HIS A 249 17.29 5.43 16.94
N ILE A 250 16.43 4.57 16.37
CA ILE A 250 16.88 3.40 15.61
C ILE A 250 17.71 3.85 14.40
N THR A 251 17.27 4.88 13.67
CA THR A 251 18.02 5.40 12.53
C THR A 251 19.41 5.89 12.95
N ALA A 252 19.51 6.65 14.03
CA ALA A 252 20.78 7.13 14.58
C ALA A 252 21.69 5.95 14.96
N GLN A 253 21.17 4.97 15.70
CA GLN A 253 21.93 3.78 16.10
C GLN A 253 22.49 3.02 14.90
N LEU A 254 21.70 2.82 13.83
CA LEU A 254 22.16 2.14 12.62
C LEU A 254 23.26 2.93 11.89
N CYS A 255 23.14 4.25 11.86
CA CYS A 255 24.17 5.13 11.31
C CYS A 255 25.45 5.10 12.16
N ASP A 256 25.34 5.10 13.49
CA ASP A 256 26.49 5.04 14.41
C ASP A 256 27.24 3.72 14.25
N ILE A 257 26.58 2.58 14.20
CA ILE A 257 27.21 1.27 13.91
C ILE A 257 27.98 1.32 12.59
N THR A 258 27.41 1.97 11.56
CA THR A 258 28.06 2.11 10.25
C THR A 258 29.33 2.99 10.36
N ASN A 259 29.24 4.10 11.08
CA ASN A 259 30.37 4.99 11.31
C ASN A 259 31.51 4.28 12.12
N GLU A 260 31.15 3.47 13.11
CA GLU A 260 32.11 2.66 13.89
C GLU A 260 32.85 1.62 13.04
N MET A 261 32.24 1.16 11.94
CA MET A 261 32.92 0.30 10.95
C MET A 261 33.82 1.07 10.00
N GLY A 262 34.00 2.38 10.19
CA GLY A 262 34.87 3.23 9.37
C GLY A 262 34.25 3.72 8.07
N VAL A 263 32.92 3.57 7.90
CA VAL A 263 32.19 4.07 6.73
C VAL A 263 31.39 5.31 7.12
N PRO A 264 31.76 6.50 6.64
CA PRO A 264 31.05 7.73 7.00
C PRO A 264 29.65 7.76 6.39
N VAL A 265 28.65 8.02 7.22
CA VAL A 265 27.26 8.17 6.80
C VAL A 265 26.98 9.64 6.54
N ASN A 266 26.74 9.97 5.29
CA ASN A 266 26.43 11.34 4.85
C ASN A 266 24.94 11.54 4.60
N GLU A 267 24.50 12.81 4.59
CA GLU A 267 23.18 13.16 4.09
C GLU A 267 23.10 12.89 2.58
N CYS A 268 21.94 12.43 2.14
CA CYS A 268 21.69 12.17 0.73
C CYS A 268 20.94 13.36 0.11
N ASP A 269 21.60 14.05 -0.83
CA ASP A 269 20.96 15.07 -1.64
C ASP A 269 20.18 14.43 -2.79
N VAL A 270 18.86 14.62 -2.79
CA VAL A 270 17.98 14.09 -3.82
C VAL A 270 17.92 15.09 -4.97
N THR A 271 18.82 14.95 -5.94
CA THR A 271 18.83 15.74 -7.18
C THR A 271 17.93 15.13 -8.26
N ASP A 272 17.87 13.79 -8.32
CA ASP A 272 17.00 13.02 -9.20
C ASP A 272 16.12 12.07 -8.37
N PRO A 273 14.81 12.33 -8.25
CA PRO A 273 13.91 11.51 -7.48
C PRO A 273 13.74 10.07 -8.01
N GLU A 274 13.88 9.84 -9.32
CA GLU A 274 13.76 8.51 -9.90
C GLU A 274 15.00 7.68 -9.60
N GLN A 275 16.20 8.24 -9.78
CA GLN A 275 17.46 7.59 -9.43
C GLN A 275 17.54 7.30 -7.93
N PHE A 276 17.11 8.25 -7.08
CA PHE A 276 17.03 8.04 -5.64
C PHE A 276 16.12 6.85 -5.29
N ALA A 277 14.93 6.79 -5.90
CA ALA A 277 13.98 5.69 -5.68
C ALA A 277 14.55 4.35 -6.18
N HIS A 278 15.21 4.35 -7.34
CA HIS A 278 15.91 3.19 -7.88
C HIS A 278 16.92 2.64 -6.88
N ASP A 279 17.90 3.47 -6.48
CA ASP A 279 19.00 3.05 -5.60
C ASP A 279 18.48 2.56 -4.24
N LEU A 280 17.51 3.29 -3.66
CA LEU A 280 16.86 2.92 -2.41
C LEU A 280 16.14 1.57 -2.50
N LEU A 281 15.32 1.38 -3.56
CA LEU A 281 14.51 0.17 -3.71
C LEU A 281 15.35 -1.04 -4.12
N VAL A 282 16.46 -0.87 -4.83
CA VAL A 282 17.43 -1.93 -5.10
C VAL A 282 18.10 -2.39 -3.80
N CYS A 283 18.54 -1.45 -2.95
CA CYS A 283 19.11 -1.79 -1.64
C CYS A 283 18.12 -2.54 -0.76
N LEU A 284 16.90 -2.02 -0.60
CA LEU A 284 15.86 -2.66 0.19
C LEU A 284 15.47 -4.01 -0.40
N GLY A 285 15.38 -4.11 -1.72
CA GLY A 285 15.03 -5.33 -2.44
C GLY A 285 16.04 -6.45 -2.24
N ALA A 286 17.33 -6.15 -2.11
CA ALA A 286 18.37 -7.15 -1.83
C ALA A 286 18.13 -7.88 -0.49
N GLY A 287 17.61 -7.17 0.51
CA GLY A 287 17.21 -7.77 1.78
C GLY A 287 15.81 -8.37 1.77
N LEU A 288 14.88 -7.70 1.11
CA LEU A 288 13.47 -8.08 1.05
C LEU A 288 13.14 -8.91 -0.20
N VAL A 289 14.10 -9.65 -0.72
CA VAL A 289 13.99 -10.45 -1.96
C VAL A 289 12.79 -11.40 -1.96
N GLN A 290 12.42 -11.92 -0.80
CA GLN A 290 11.27 -12.81 -0.59
C GLN A 290 9.92 -12.09 -0.78
N TYR A 291 9.90 -10.77 -0.64
CA TYR A 291 8.71 -9.93 -0.71
C TYR A 291 8.59 -9.12 -2.01
N VAL A 292 9.41 -9.48 -3.00
CA VAL A 292 9.21 -9.02 -4.36
C VAL A 292 8.02 -9.76 -4.95
N CYS A 293 7.00 -9.02 -5.31
CA CYS A 293 5.74 -9.55 -5.81
C CYS A 293 5.53 -9.21 -7.28
N ILE A 294 4.97 -10.17 -8.02
CA ILE A 294 4.50 -9.96 -9.38
C ILE A 294 2.97 -10.03 -9.43
N LYS A 295 2.36 -9.15 -10.20
CA LYS A 295 0.93 -9.13 -10.40
C LYS A 295 0.46 -10.36 -11.17
N LYS A 296 -0.43 -11.16 -10.56
CA LYS A 296 -1.01 -12.36 -11.15
C LYS A 296 -2.29 -12.02 -11.93
N LYS A 297 -3.18 -11.20 -11.34
CA LYS A 297 -4.51 -10.90 -11.89
C LYS A 297 -5.14 -9.73 -11.15
N ALA A 298 -5.75 -8.77 -11.85
CA ALA A 298 -6.40 -7.61 -11.24
C ALA A 298 -5.56 -6.99 -10.10
N SER A 299 -5.97 -7.17 -8.84
CA SER A 299 -5.28 -6.69 -7.64
C SER A 299 -4.60 -7.82 -6.84
N ILE A 300 -4.42 -8.99 -7.45
CA ILE A 300 -3.82 -10.17 -6.80
C ILE A 300 -2.38 -10.30 -7.24
N TYR A 301 -1.51 -10.47 -6.27
CA TYR A 301 -0.08 -10.65 -6.44
C TYR A 301 0.37 -12.03 -5.98
N ARG A 302 1.59 -12.37 -6.34
CA ARG A 302 2.30 -13.54 -5.83
C ARG A 302 3.77 -13.23 -5.66
N THR A 303 4.41 -13.91 -4.69
CA THR A 303 5.85 -14.04 -4.59
C THR A 303 6.30 -15.35 -5.24
N LEU A 304 7.56 -15.73 -5.05
CA LEU A 304 8.06 -17.08 -5.45
C LEU A 304 7.36 -18.21 -4.68
N LEU A 305 6.84 -17.94 -3.49
CA LEU A 305 6.37 -18.97 -2.55
C LEU A 305 4.88 -18.83 -2.22
N THR A 306 4.35 -17.60 -2.26
CA THR A 306 3.00 -17.30 -1.79
C THR A 306 2.14 -16.77 -2.93
N ASP A 307 0.97 -17.34 -3.09
CA ASP A 307 -0.08 -16.90 -4.01
C ASP A 307 -1.15 -16.08 -3.27
N GLU A 308 -1.92 -15.28 -4.05
CA GLU A 308 -3.09 -14.54 -3.56
C GLU A 308 -2.79 -13.45 -2.51
N ILE A 309 -1.74 -12.68 -2.76
CA ILE A 309 -1.37 -11.52 -1.95
C ILE A 309 -2.12 -10.29 -2.48
N TYR A 310 -2.63 -9.47 -1.57
CA TYR A 310 -3.32 -8.21 -1.85
C TYR A 310 -2.51 -7.05 -1.29
N ILE A 311 -2.55 -5.89 -1.94
CA ILE A 311 -1.99 -4.68 -1.35
C ILE A 311 -2.89 -4.25 -0.18
N HIS A 312 -2.28 -3.90 0.96
CA HIS A 312 -3.02 -3.42 2.11
C HIS A 312 -3.72 -2.08 1.81
N PRO A 313 -4.99 -1.87 2.24
CA PRO A 313 -5.73 -0.63 1.94
C PRO A 313 -5.08 0.66 2.45
N GLY A 314 -4.16 0.56 3.42
CA GLY A 314 -3.39 1.70 3.93
C GLY A 314 -2.24 2.15 3.03
N SER A 315 -1.84 1.37 2.02
CA SER A 315 -0.80 1.77 1.08
C SER A 315 -1.32 2.77 0.06
N ALA A 316 -0.47 3.71 -0.33
CA ALA A 316 -0.75 4.65 -1.41
C ALA A 316 -1.04 3.95 -2.76
N TRP A 317 -0.51 2.73 -2.93
CA TRP A 317 -0.63 1.94 -4.16
C TRP A 317 -1.81 0.96 -4.18
N PHE A 318 -2.65 0.94 -3.16
CA PHE A 318 -3.84 0.08 -3.10
C PHE A 318 -4.78 0.26 -4.29
N ARG A 319 -4.99 1.51 -4.73
CA ARG A 319 -5.90 1.83 -5.84
C ARG A 319 -5.28 1.74 -7.22
N ASN A 320 -3.96 1.81 -7.30
CA ASN A 320 -3.23 1.77 -8.58
C ASN A 320 -2.17 0.66 -8.55
N PRO A 321 -2.59 -0.61 -8.54
CA PRO A 321 -1.71 -1.75 -8.33
C PRO A 321 -0.68 -1.91 -9.47
N PRO A 322 0.65 -1.77 -9.20
CA PRO A 322 1.70 -1.83 -10.21
C PRO A 322 1.92 -3.26 -10.70
N PRO A 323 2.60 -3.48 -11.85
CA PRO A 323 2.94 -4.83 -12.33
C PRO A 323 3.86 -5.60 -11.40
N TYR A 324 4.87 -4.94 -10.84
CA TYR A 324 5.80 -5.47 -9.84
C TYR A 324 5.82 -4.54 -8.63
N LEU A 325 6.01 -5.11 -7.47
CA LEU A 325 6.17 -4.34 -6.24
C LEU A 325 7.14 -4.99 -5.26
N LEU A 326 7.74 -4.16 -4.43
CA LEU A 326 8.44 -4.55 -3.21
C LEU A 326 7.54 -4.26 -2.02
N ALA A 327 7.33 -5.27 -1.17
CA ALA A 327 6.65 -5.11 0.11
C ALA A 327 7.66 -5.08 1.26
N GLY A 328 7.37 -4.34 2.31
CA GLY A 328 8.16 -4.36 3.55
C GLY A 328 7.87 -5.63 4.36
N GLU A 329 6.63 -6.06 4.35
CA GLU A 329 6.16 -7.29 5.00
C GLU A 329 4.93 -7.88 4.30
N ILE A 330 4.73 -9.18 4.48
CA ILE A 330 3.50 -9.86 4.08
C ILE A 330 2.88 -10.48 5.32
N VAL A 331 1.65 -10.07 5.63
CA VAL A 331 0.94 -10.50 6.84
C VAL A 331 -0.37 -11.18 6.49
N MET A 332 -0.66 -12.27 7.19
CA MET A 332 -1.95 -12.94 7.14
C MET A 332 -2.88 -12.34 8.20
N THR A 333 -4.01 -11.83 7.75
CA THR A 333 -5.14 -11.45 8.63
C THR A 333 -6.38 -12.21 8.16
N THR A 334 -7.36 -11.57 7.56
CA THR A 334 -8.45 -12.24 6.81
C THR A 334 -7.99 -12.72 5.44
N LYS A 335 -6.96 -12.07 4.89
CA LYS A 335 -6.26 -12.37 3.64
C LYS A 335 -4.77 -12.09 3.83
N MET A 336 -3.96 -12.51 2.86
CA MET A 336 -2.55 -12.13 2.78
C MET A 336 -2.43 -10.70 2.27
N TYR A 337 -1.85 -9.80 3.06
CA TYR A 337 -1.64 -8.41 2.69
C TYR A 337 -0.16 -8.04 2.63
N ALA A 338 0.24 -7.46 1.51
CA ALA A 338 1.50 -6.75 1.37
C ALA A 338 1.35 -5.34 1.99
N ARG A 339 2.20 -5.02 2.95
CA ARG A 339 2.29 -3.72 3.61
C ARG A 339 3.56 -3.00 3.22
N THR A 340 3.57 -1.68 3.32
CA THR A 340 4.70 -0.83 2.94
C THR A 340 5.13 -1.12 1.50
N VAL A 341 4.27 -0.74 0.56
CA VAL A 341 4.41 -1.14 -0.84
C VAL A 341 5.04 -0.03 -1.67
N SER A 342 6.07 -0.39 -2.43
CA SER A 342 6.64 0.46 -3.47
C SER A 342 6.63 -0.25 -4.82
N PRO A 343 6.36 0.46 -5.94
CA PRO A 343 6.42 -0.11 -7.26
C PRO A 343 7.86 -0.46 -7.62
N LEU A 344 8.04 -1.58 -8.33
CA LEU A 344 9.32 -1.90 -8.96
C LEU A 344 9.16 -1.86 -10.47
N TYR A 345 10.16 -1.30 -11.14
CA TYR A 345 10.24 -1.39 -12.59
C TYR A 345 10.93 -2.70 -12.99
N PRO A 346 10.50 -3.35 -14.10
CA PRO A 346 11.03 -4.64 -14.53
C PRO A 346 12.55 -4.66 -14.71
N ASP A 347 13.14 -3.52 -15.08
CA ASP A 347 14.57 -3.37 -15.32
C ASP A 347 15.40 -3.27 -14.03
N TRP A 348 14.77 -2.93 -12.89
CA TRP A 348 15.41 -2.87 -11.58
C TRP A 348 15.53 -4.25 -10.91
N VAL A 349 14.63 -5.19 -11.23
CA VAL A 349 14.59 -6.52 -10.60
C VAL A 349 15.89 -7.33 -10.83
N PRO A 350 16.54 -7.31 -12.01
CA PRO A 350 17.85 -7.96 -12.20
C PRO A 350 18.96 -7.42 -11.32
N GLU A 351 18.89 -6.15 -10.92
CA GLU A 351 19.88 -5.53 -10.02
C GLU A 351 19.71 -5.95 -8.57
N ILE A 352 18.46 -6.24 -8.16
CA ILE A 352 18.16 -6.81 -6.86
C ILE A 352 18.73 -8.24 -6.77
N SER A 353 18.40 -9.09 -7.74
CA SER A 353 18.91 -10.45 -7.83
C SER A 353 18.70 -11.03 -9.23
N LYS A 354 19.79 -11.44 -9.90
CA LYS A 354 19.74 -12.04 -11.25
C LYS A 354 18.85 -13.28 -11.30
N GLY A 355 19.01 -14.18 -10.34
CA GLY A 355 18.21 -15.41 -10.26
C GLY A 355 16.73 -15.16 -9.97
N LEU A 356 16.40 -14.09 -9.23
CA LEU A 356 15.04 -13.67 -8.96
C LEU A 356 14.35 -13.18 -10.24
N ALA A 357 15.04 -12.33 -11.01
CA ALA A 357 14.51 -11.79 -12.26
C ALA A 357 14.12 -12.90 -13.25
N GLU A 358 14.96 -13.93 -13.38
CA GLU A 358 14.68 -15.08 -14.25
C GLU A 358 13.47 -15.89 -13.75
N LYS A 359 13.42 -16.19 -12.45
CA LYS A 359 12.30 -16.91 -11.84
C LYS A 359 10.99 -16.13 -11.98
N LEU A 360 10.98 -14.84 -11.70
CA LEU A 360 9.78 -13.98 -11.85
C LEU A 360 9.33 -13.89 -13.32
N ARG A 361 10.26 -13.75 -14.28
CA ARG A 361 9.93 -13.76 -15.71
C ARG A 361 9.31 -15.08 -16.17
N LYS A 362 9.86 -16.22 -15.70
CA LYS A 362 9.29 -17.54 -15.96
C LYS A 362 7.87 -17.66 -15.43
N MET A 363 7.65 -17.22 -14.19
CA MET A 363 6.34 -17.23 -13.55
C MET A 363 5.34 -16.31 -14.27
N ALA A 364 5.77 -15.14 -14.76
CA ALA A 364 4.93 -14.25 -15.55
C ALA A 364 4.47 -14.92 -16.84
N LYS A 365 5.39 -15.57 -17.58
CA LYS A 365 5.06 -16.33 -18.79
C LYS A 365 4.13 -17.50 -18.52
N GLU A 366 4.35 -18.26 -17.46
CA GLU A 366 3.47 -19.37 -17.07
C GLU A 366 2.06 -18.90 -16.69
N ALA A 367 1.94 -17.75 -16.03
CA ALA A 367 0.66 -17.14 -15.72
C ALA A 367 -0.09 -16.72 -16.99
N GLU A 368 0.61 -16.13 -17.99
CA GLU A 368 0.04 -15.81 -19.30
C GLU A 368 -0.42 -17.06 -20.07
N ILE A 369 0.37 -18.13 -20.04
CA ILE A 369 0.04 -19.41 -20.70
C ILE A 369 -1.16 -20.09 -20.03
N ARG A 370 -1.22 -20.08 -18.69
CA ARG A 370 -2.38 -20.63 -17.95
C ARG A 370 -3.65 -19.81 -18.21
N ASP A 371 -3.54 -18.49 -18.27
CA ASP A 371 -4.67 -17.62 -18.64
C ASP A 371 -5.14 -17.85 -20.10
N ARG A 372 -4.23 -18.19 -21.02
CA ARG A 372 -4.57 -18.60 -22.39
C ARG A 372 -5.28 -19.97 -22.41
N LYS A 373 -4.69 -20.98 -21.77
CA LYS A 373 -5.30 -22.34 -21.69
C LYS A 373 -6.64 -22.36 -20.93
N GLY A 374 -6.77 -21.56 -19.87
CA GLY A 374 -8.05 -21.39 -19.17
C GLY A 374 -9.13 -20.70 -20.02
N ARG A 375 -8.75 -19.95 -21.06
CA ARG A 375 -9.67 -19.34 -22.03
C ARG A 375 -10.09 -20.31 -23.15
N GLU A 376 -9.23 -21.25 -23.51
CA GLU A 376 -9.50 -22.30 -24.50
C GLU A 376 -10.34 -23.44 -23.91
N GLY A 377 -10.17 -23.76 -22.61
CA GLY A 377 -10.93 -24.80 -21.91
C GLY A 377 -12.33 -24.40 -21.44
N THR A 378 -12.69 -23.11 -21.44
CA THR A 378 -14.00 -22.60 -21.01
C THR A 378 -14.94 -22.25 -22.17
N ALA A 379 -14.64 -22.69 -23.40
CA ALA A 379 -15.58 -22.64 -24.52
C ALA A 379 -16.72 -23.68 -24.39
N GLN A 380 -16.65 -24.58 -23.39
CA GLN A 380 -17.72 -25.50 -23.04
C GLN A 380 -18.06 -25.37 -21.55
N GLY A 381 -19.04 -24.57 -21.22
CA GLY A 381 -19.62 -24.55 -19.86
C GLY A 381 -19.50 -23.21 -19.13
N GLY A 382 -20.61 -22.60 -18.98
CA GLY A 382 -20.95 -21.26 -18.56
C GLY A 382 -20.39 -20.69 -17.28
N SER A 383 -20.64 -19.39 -17.21
CA SER A 383 -20.73 -18.51 -16.03
C SER A 383 -19.50 -17.72 -15.59
N SER A 384 -19.48 -16.51 -16.07
CA SER A 384 -19.34 -15.21 -15.38
C SER A 384 -18.35 -15.03 -14.22
N THR A 385 -17.48 -14.05 -14.34
CA THR A 385 -17.40 -12.90 -13.43
C THR A 385 -16.50 -11.78 -13.99
N LEU A 386 -17.07 -10.63 -14.08
CA LEU A 386 -16.58 -9.24 -14.10
C LEU A 386 -15.10 -8.96 -14.33
N ARG A 387 -14.81 -8.23 -15.40
CA ARG A 387 -13.56 -7.48 -15.56
C ARG A 387 -13.82 -6.10 -16.16
N GLY A 388 -13.73 -5.09 -15.32
CA GLY A 388 -13.30 -3.78 -15.75
C GLY A 388 -11.81 -3.69 -15.41
N ALA A 389 -10.98 -3.51 -16.39
CA ALA A 389 -9.65 -2.91 -16.38
C ALA A 389 -8.67 -3.68 -17.27
N ASN A 390 -8.21 -3.02 -18.22
CA ASN A 390 -7.18 -3.25 -19.25
C ASN A 390 -7.72 -3.26 -20.67
N ILE A 391 -8.43 -2.20 -21.01
CA ILE A 391 -8.89 -1.95 -22.39
C ILE A 391 -7.78 -1.30 -23.20
N ASN A 392 -6.79 -0.66 -22.57
CA ASN A 392 -5.73 0.08 -23.26
C ASN A 392 -4.64 -0.79 -23.92
N ALA A 393 -4.49 -2.06 -23.52
CA ALA A 393 -3.45 -2.94 -24.10
C ALA A 393 -3.93 -3.84 -25.25
N LYS A 394 -5.26 -3.96 -25.46
CA LYS A 394 -5.83 -4.84 -26.49
C LYS A 394 -6.29 -4.13 -27.77
N ALA A 395 -6.43 -2.82 -27.74
CA ALA A 395 -6.84 -2.05 -28.92
C ALA A 395 -5.78 -1.98 -30.04
N SER A 396 -4.56 -2.44 -29.79
CA SER A 396 -3.47 -2.38 -30.78
C SER A 396 -3.18 -3.67 -31.54
N ARG A 397 -3.95 -4.76 -31.39
CA ARG A 397 -3.63 -6.07 -31.98
C ARG A 397 -4.75 -6.84 -32.69
N GLU A 398 -5.95 -6.31 -32.83
CA GLU A 398 -6.99 -6.91 -33.70
C GLU A 398 -7.48 -5.84 -34.69
N ALA A 399 -6.74 -5.68 -35.76
CA ALA A 399 -7.11 -4.87 -36.90
C ALA A 399 -7.99 -5.68 -37.87
N ASP A 400 -9.24 -5.90 -37.45
CA ASP A 400 -10.40 -5.87 -38.34
C ASP A 400 -11.30 -4.76 -37.80
N ALA A 401 -10.88 -3.53 -38.00
CA ALA A 401 -11.52 -2.34 -37.51
C ALA A 401 -12.86 -2.17 -38.25
N LYS A 402 -13.95 -2.65 -37.64
CA LYS A 402 -15.28 -2.21 -38.06
C LYS A 402 -15.33 -0.70 -37.84
N VAL A 403 -15.54 0.02 -38.93
CA VAL A 403 -15.73 1.47 -38.93
C VAL A 403 -17.22 1.76 -38.85
N ALA A 404 -17.63 2.64 -37.94
CA ALA A 404 -19.00 3.14 -37.88
C ALA A 404 -19.07 4.48 -38.61
N ARG A 405 -20.02 4.60 -39.53
CA ARG A 405 -20.34 5.88 -40.19
C ARG A 405 -21.38 6.62 -39.40
N ILE A 406 -21.04 7.82 -38.93
CA ILE A 406 -21.95 8.73 -38.25
C ILE A 406 -21.93 10.06 -39.00
N PHE A 407 -23.02 10.39 -39.69
CA PHE A 407 -23.07 11.48 -40.67
C PHE A 407 -21.99 11.31 -41.74
N ASN A 408 -21.12 12.31 -41.86
CA ASN A 408 -20.01 12.32 -42.82
C ASN A 408 -18.68 11.88 -42.20
N PHE A 409 -18.72 11.32 -40.97
CA PHE A 409 -17.54 10.89 -40.25
C PHE A 409 -17.45 9.36 -40.19
N GLU A 410 -16.23 8.85 -40.31
CA GLU A 410 -15.91 7.45 -40.09
C GLU A 410 -15.09 7.31 -38.81
N PHE A 411 -15.60 6.55 -37.84
CA PHE A 411 -14.98 6.36 -36.54
C PHE A 411 -14.67 4.88 -36.30
N PRO A 412 -13.50 4.58 -35.70
CA PRO A 412 -13.20 3.22 -35.27
C PRO A 412 -14.21 2.73 -34.22
N VAL A 413 -14.45 1.42 -34.20
CA VAL A 413 -15.37 0.78 -33.25
C VAL A 413 -14.60 -0.19 -32.37
N VAL A 414 -14.73 -0.05 -31.08
CA VAL A 414 -14.22 -0.99 -30.09
C VAL A 414 -15.35 -1.93 -29.65
N ARG A 415 -15.05 -3.23 -29.63
CA ARG A 415 -15.99 -4.25 -29.19
C ARG A 415 -15.87 -4.44 -27.68
N ASP A 416 -16.89 -4.03 -26.93
CA ASP A 416 -16.98 -4.25 -25.50
C ASP A 416 -17.74 -5.54 -25.21
N ILE A 417 -17.05 -6.49 -24.55
CA ILE A 417 -17.62 -7.79 -24.16
C ILE A 417 -18.07 -7.71 -22.71
N GLY A 418 -19.25 -7.17 -22.49
CA GLY A 418 -19.86 -7.08 -21.15
C GLY A 418 -20.55 -8.38 -20.72
N LYS A 419 -20.86 -8.49 -19.42
CA LYS A 419 -21.43 -9.69 -18.77
C LYS A 419 -22.73 -10.23 -19.38
N LYS A 420 -23.52 -9.41 -20.06
CA LYS A 420 -24.83 -9.82 -20.61
C LYS A 420 -25.01 -9.53 -22.10
N ARG A 421 -24.23 -8.64 -22.70
CA ARG A 421 -24.32 -8.30 -24.13
C ARG A 421 -22.99 -7.75 -24.64
N THR A 422 -22.62 -8.14 -25.87
CA THR A 422 -21.54 -7.50 -26.61
C THR A 422 -22.06 -6.18 -27.17
N ARG A 423 -21.34 -5.08 -26.90
CA ARG A 423 -21.69 -3.75 -27.42
C ARG A 423 -20.58 -3.25 -28.32
N ASN A 424 -20.95 -2.58 -29.41
CA ASN A 424 -20.01 -1.85 -30.24
C ASN A 424 -19.98 -0.40 -29.78
N ILE A 425 -18.79 0.08 -29.36
CA ILE A 425 -18.58 1.44 -28.88
C ILE A 425 -17.82 2.21 -29.94
N VAL A 426 -18.40 3.29 -30.41
CA VAL A 426 -17.79 4.19 -31.41
C VAL A 426 -16.75 5.06 -30.72
N VAL A 427 -15.54 5.10 -31.26
CA VAL A 427 -14.42 5.89 -30.72
C VAL A 427 -14.38 7.23 -31.46
N VAL A 428 -14.75 8.30 -30.79
CA VAL A 428 -14.73 9.67 -31.32
C VAL A 428 -13.43 10.35 -30.88
N PRO A 429 -12.49 10.67 -31.77
CA PRO A 429 -11.34 11.49 -31.41
C PRO A 429 -11.79 12.85 -30.86
N ALA A 430 -11.18 13.31 -29.78
CA ALA A 430 -11.58 14.55 -29.11
C ALA A 430 -11.54 15.75 -30.08
N LYS A 431 -10.58 15.79 -31.00
CA LYS A 431 -10.44 16.82 -32.04
C LYS A 431 -11.65 16.90 -32.99
N ASP A 432 -12.35 15.80 -33.20
CA ASP A 432 -13.49 15.70 -34.13
C ASP A 432 -14.83 15.98 -33.43
N LEU A 433 -14.85 16.07 -32.11
CA LEU A 433 -16.05 16.32 -31.30
C LEU A 433 -16.78 17.63 -31.66
N PRO A 434 -16.10 18.79 -31.85
CA PRO A 434 -16.75 20.02 -32.25
C PRO A 434 -17.45 19.94 -33.63
N ALA A 435 -16.78 19.29 -34.60
CA ALA A 435 -17.34 19.12 -35.94
C ALA A 435 -18.54 18.14 -35.94
N LEU A 436 -18.43 17.05 -35.17
CA LEU A 436 -19.51 16.08 -34.98
C LEU A 436 -20.72 16.71 -34.28
N ALA A 437 -20.51 17.53 -33.26
CA ALA A 437 -21.57 18.25 -32.57
C ALA A 437 -22.30 19.25 -33.50
N LYS A 438 -21.57 19.93 -34.38
CA LYS A 438 -22.14 20.82 -35.40
C LYS A 438 -22.98 20.05 -36.43
N ALA A 439 -22.50 18.90 -36.89
CA ALA A 439 -23.24 18.03 -37.83
C ALA A 439 -24.48 17.45 -37.16
N TYR A 440 -24.41 17.04 -35.90
CA TYR A 440 -25.56 16.54 -35.13
C TYR A 440 -26.69 17.57 -35.01
N ARG A 441 -26.34 18.84 -34.71
CA ARG A 441 -27.36 19.93 -34.63
C ARG A 441 -28.01 20.24 -35.96
N LYS A 442 -27.32 20.03 -37.08
CA LYS A 442 -27.85 20.29 -38.43
C LYS A 442 -28.69 19.14 -38.99
N SER A 443 -28.59 17.94 -38.41
CA SER A 443 -29.27 16.75 -38.93
C SER A 443 -30.66 16.61 -38.36
N SER A 444 -31.61 16.29 -39.20
CA SER A 444 -32.98 15.90 -38.80
C SER A 444 -33.07 14.43 -38.38
N ARG A 445 -32.09 13.60 -38.70
CA ARG A 445 -32.03 12.19 -38.33
C ARG A 445 -30.87 11.96 -37.38
N HIS A 446 -31.17 11.50 -36.17
CA HIS A 446 -30.17 11.19 -35.15
C HIS A 446 -29.99 9.67 -34.99
N PRO A 447 -28.76 9.15 -34.92
CA PRO A 447 -28.52 7.73 -34.68
C PRO A 447 -28.98 7.35 -33.27
N LYS A 448 -30.06 6.57 -33.20
CA LYS A 448 -30.58 6.07 -31.90
C LYS A 448 -29.82 4.83 -31.45
N GLY A 449 -29.56 4.71 -30.16
CA GLY A 449 -28.92 3.54 -29.55
C GLY A 449 -27.42 3.37 -29.81
N THR A 450 -26.77 4.35 -30.43
CA THR A 450 -25.32 4.36 -30.61
C THR A 450 -24.63 4.74 -29.31
N VAL A 451 -23.73 3.88 -28.86
CA VAL A 451 -22.86 4.14 -27.71
C VAL A 451 -21.47 4.53 -28.21
N ALA A 452 -20.86 5.49 -27.55
CA ALA A 452 -19.57 6.04 -27.97
C ALA A 452 -18.63 6.31 -26.78
N THR A 453 -17.40 6.68 -27.09
CA THR A 453 -16.37 7.13 -26.15
C THR A 453 -15.55 8.21 -26.82
N ILE A 454 -14.93 9.09 -26.07
CA ILE A 454 -14.00 10.08 -26.58
C ILE A 454 -12.58 9.55 -26.45
N LEU A 455 -11.78 9.62 -27.51
CA LEU A 455 -10.36 9.33 -27.48
C LEU A 455 -9.56 10.63 -27.39
N TYR A 456 -8.85 10.82 -26.27
CA TYR A 456 -8.00 11.98 -26.02
C TYR A 456 -6.63 11.53 -25.46
N ASN A 457 -5.55 11.93 -26.11
CA ASN A 457 -4.17 11.57 -25.73
C ASN A 457 -4.00 10.07 -25.39
N GLY A 458 -4.55 9.18 -26.23
CA GLY A 458 -4.48 7.73 -26.04
C GLY A 458 -5.37 7.15 -24.94
N ARG A 459 -6.25 7.94 -24.33
CA ARG A 459 -7.18 7.52 -23.28
C ARG A 459 -8.62 7.62 -23.73
N TYR A 460 -9.46 6.70 -23.26
CA TYR A 460 -10.91 6.71 -23.48
C TYR A 460 -11.59 7.48 -22.35
N LEU A 461 -12.38 8.51 -22.72
CA LEU A 461 -13.19 9.32 -21.82
C LEU A 461 -14.67 9.01 -22.05
N ALA A 462 -15.50 9.13 -21.01
CA ALA A 462 -16.93 8.87 -21.08
C ALA A 462 -17.26 7.54 -21.80
N TYR A 463 -16.63 6.45 -21.39
CA TYR A 463 -16.67 5.15 -22.06
C TYR A 463 -18.04 4.48 -21.99
N GLY A 464 -18.62 4.21 -23.16
CA GLY A 464 -19.89 3.50 -23.27
C GLY A 464 -21.13 4.34 -23.00
N GLU A 465 -21.00 5.67 -23.04
CA GLU A 465 -22.12 6.61 -22.95
C GLU A 465 -22.89 6.71 -24.28
N SER A 466 -24.10 7.27 -24.25
CA SER A 466 -24.83 7.49 -25.50
C SER A 466 -24.13 8.52 -26.37
N LEU A 467 -24.21 8.37 -27.69
CA LEU A 467 -23.63 9.35 -28.62
C LEU A 467 -24.16 10.77 -28.38
N TYR A 468 -25.40 10.89 -27.93
CA TYR A 468 -26.01 12.18 -27.57
C TYR A 468 -25.27 12.81 -26.38
N ASP A 469 -25.00 12.03 -25.34
CA ASP A 469 -24.28 12.52 -24.14
C ASP A 469 -22.85 12.90 -24.49
N ILE A 470 -22.15 12.09 -25.29
CA ILE A 470 -20.82 12.41 -25.82
C ILE A 470 -20.81 13.75 -26.57
N ILE A 471 -21.78 13.98 -27.45
CA ILE A 471 -21.87 15.23 -28.23
C ILE A 471 -22.23 16.42 -27.34
N SER A 472 -23.02 16.20 -26.30
CA SER A 472 -23.42 17.25 -25.36
C SER A 472 -22.24 17.77 -24.52
N LEU A 473 -21.15 17.00 -24.42
CA LEU A 473 -19.90 17.42 -23.78
C LEU A 473 -19.17 18.47 -24.58
N ASN A 474 -19.43 18.61 -25.89
CA ASN A 474 -18.78 19.61 -26.72
C ASN A 474 -19.05 21.04 -26.19
N GLY A 475 -17.99 21.75 -25.89
CA GLY A 475 -18.05 23.10 -25.33
C GLY A 475 -18.27 23.15 -23.80
N ARG A 476 -18.35 22.01 -23.13
CA ARG A 476 -18.37 21.91 -21.66
C ARG A 476 -17.02 21.46 -21.09
N ILE A 477 -16.10 21.10 -21.98
CA ILE A 477 -14.80 20.54 -21.67
C ILE A 477 -13.76 21.37 -22.39
N ASP A 478 -12.74 21.78 -21.70
CA ASP A 478 -11.55 22.37 -22.31
C ASP A 478 -10.58 21.24 -22.69
N LEU A 479 -10.33 21.10 -23.98
CA LEU A 479 -9.42 20.13 -24.55
C LEU A 479 -8.02 20.74 -24.71
N SER A 480 -7.50 21.35 -23.64
CA SER A 480 -6.13 21.87 -23.65
C SER A 480 -5.09 20.73 -23.74
N PRO A 481 -3.88 20.99 -24.23
CA PRO A 481 -2.81 19.99 -24.27
C PRO A 481 -2.42 19.45 -22.89
N GLU A 482 -2.70 20.18 -21.83
CA GLU A 482 -2.33 19.88 -20.45
C GLU A 482 -3.34 18.99 -19.73
N GLY A 483 -4.52 18.80 -20.27
CA GLY A 483 -5.53 17.92 -19.69
C GLY A 483 -6.96 18.31 -20.02
N TYR A 484 -7.84 17.60 -19.38
CA TYR A 484 -9.26 17.68 -19.57
C TYR A 484 -9.85 18.46 -18.40
N VAL A 485 -10.23 19.70 -18.61
CA VAL A 485 -10.75 20.59 -17.57
C VAL A 485 -12.22 20.92 -17.85
N PRO A 486 -13.14 20.69 -16.91
CA PRO A 486 -14.54 21.09 -17.11
C PRO A 486 -14.64 22.63 -17.18
N ARG A 487 -15.51 23.12 -18.05
CA ARG A 487 -15.71 24.59 -18.24
C ARG A 487 -16.20 25.32 -16.99
N ILE A 488 -16.67 24.59 -15.99
CA ILE A 488 -17.03 25.18 -14.68
C ILE A 488 -15.77 25.65 -13.93
N CYS A 489 -14.64 25.00 -14.17
CA CYS A 489 -13.33 25.44 -13.72
C CYS A 489 -12.63 26.07 -14.91
N THR A 490 -12.68 27.37 -15.02
CA THR A 490 -12.09 28.12 -16.16
C THR A 490 -10.57 28.24 -16.11
N GLN A 491 -9.93 27.64 -15.11
CA GLN A 491 -8.49 27.71 -14.90
C GLN A 491 -7.89 26.33 -14.69
N VAL A 492 -6.68 26.12 -15.19
CA VAL A 492 -5.83 24.99 -14.83
C VAL A 492 -5.31 25.25 -13.43
N PHE A 493 -5.72 24.42 -12.47
CA PHE A 493 -5.27 24.55 -11.09
C PHE A 493 -3.88 23.91 -10.97
N ASP A 494 -2.88 24.73 -10.72
CA ASP A 494 -1.58 24.30 -10.22
C ASP A 494 -1.49 24.53 -8.70
N LEU A 495 -0.39 24.07 -8.10
CA LEU A 495 -0.15 24.20 -6.67
C LEU A 495 -0.06 25.68 -6.21
N ASP A 496 0.24 26.59 -7.11
CA ASP A 496 0.42 28.01 -6.83
C ASP A 496 -0.90 28.79 -6.88
N ASN A 497 -1.92 28.25 -7.60
CA ASN A 497 -3.21 28.91 -7.84
C ASN A 497 -4.38 28.34 -7.03
N ILE A 498 -4.09 27.68 -5.93
CA ILE A 498 -5.09 27.02 -5.06
C ILE A 498 -6.16 27.98 -4.53
N ARG A 499 -5.83 29.26 -4.33
CA ARG A 499 -6.80 30.29 -3.90
C ARG A 499 -7.97 30.41 -4.87
N ASP A 500 -7.71 30.17 -6.15
CA ASP A 500 -8.72 30.28 -7.21
C ASP A 500 -9.65 29.07 -7.25
N LEU A 501 -9.27 27.97 -6.59
CA LEU A 501 -10.10 26.77 -6.47
C LEU A 501 -11.28 26.97 -5.49
N ILE A 502 -11.15 27.84 -4.49
CA ILE A 502 -12.12 28.01 -3.41
C ILE A 502 -13.53 28.40 -3.91
N PRO A 503 -13.69 29.39 -4.81
CA PRO A 503 -15.00 29.76 -5.37
C PRO A 503 -15.63 28.58 -6.14
N HIS A 504 -14.82 27.81 -6.86
CA HIS A 504 -15.29 26.69 -7.70
C HIS A 504 -15.63 25.44 -6.89
N LEU A 505 -15.03 25.26 -5.70
CA LEU A 505 -15.43 24.20 -4.77
C LEU A 505 -16.90 24.34 -4.35
N GLY A 506 -17.41 25.57 -4.17
CA GLY A 506 -18.81 25.82 -3.88
C GLY A 506 -19.74 25.36 -5.00
N ASP A 507 -19.35 25.53 -6.26
CA ASP A 507 -20.14 25.09 -7.42
C ASP A 507 -20.03 23.58 -7.64
N LEU A 508 -18.85 23.01 -7.47
CA LEU A 508 -18.65 21.55 -7.46
C LEU A 508 -19.50 20.88 -6.36
N MET A 509 -19.66 21.53 -5.21
CA MET A 509 -20.50 21.05 -4.12
C MET A 509 -21.99 21.08 -4.43
N LYS A 510 -22.49 22.13 -5.08
CA LYS A 510 -23.90 22.21 -5.48
C LYS A 510 -24.27 21.10 -6.44
N VAL A 511 -23.33 20.69 -7.29
CA VAL A 511 -23.49 19.57 -8.21
C VAL A 511 -23.33 18.21 -7.49
N ALA A 512 -22.51 18.14 -6.44
CA ALA A 512 -22.36 16.96 -5.59
C ALA A 512 -23.61 16.60 -4.78
N ASP A 513 -24.54 17.53 -4.58
CA ASP A 513 -25.85 17.27 -3.96
C ASP A 513 -26.83 16.54 -4.87
N LEU A 514 -26.56 16.44 -6.17
CA LEU A 514 -27.36 15.70 -7.12
C LEU A 514 -26.98 14.22 -7.06
N LYS A 515 -27.82 13.44 -6.52
CA LYS A 515 -27.81 12.08 -5.95
C LYS A 515 -27.18 10.91 -6.73
N GLU A 516 -26.20 11.03 -7.63
CA GLU A 516 -25.71 9.86 -8.34
C GLU A 516 -24.21 9.62 -8.21
N LYS A 517 -23.86 8.34 -8.12
CA LYS A 517 -22.50 7.83 -7.94
C LYS A 517 -21.61 8.24 -9.12
N GLY A 518 -20.68 9.15 -8.88
CA GLY A 518 -19.63 9.49 -9.84
C GLY A 518 -18.73 8.29 -10.15
N LYS A 519 -18.32 8.16 -11.40
CA LYS A 519 -17.28 7.23 -11.83
C LYS A 519 -15.95 7.94 -11.76
N LEU A 520 -14.96 7.28 -11.13
CA LEU A 520 -13.57 7.77 -11.08
C LEU A 520 -12.94 7.84 -12.46
N GLY A 521 -12.36 8.97 -12.81
CA GLY A 521 -11.66 9.15 -14.05
C GLY A 521 -11.20 10.59 -14.28
N TYR A 522 -12.12 11.54 -14.37
CA TYR A 522 -11.87 12.95 -14.65
C TYR A 522 -12.93 13.80 -13.96
N VAL A 523 -12.69 15.11 -13.73
CA VAL A 523 -13.77 15.97 -13.28
C VAL A 523 -14.51 16.49 -14.50
N GLU A 524 -15.61 15.84 -14.81
CA GLU A 524 -16.55 16.21 -15.85
C GLU A 524 -17.94 16.32 -15.25
N LEU A 525 -18.69 17.30 -15.71
CA LEU A 525 -20.13 17.37 -15.52
C LEU A 525 -20.78 16.65 -16.71
N LEU A 526 -21.15 15.40 -16.52
CA LEU A 526 -21.91 14.64 -17.50
C LEU A 526 -23.40 14.75 -17.20
N ILE A 527 -24.18 15.20 -18.16
CA ILE A 527 -25.64 15.14 -18.10
C ILE A 527 -26.07 13.87 -18.81
N SER A 528 -26.58 12.91 -18.04
CA SER A 528 -27.18 11.69 -18.57
C SER A 528 -28.70 11.77 -18.45
N GLY A 529 -29.41 11.63 -19.57
CA GLY A 529 -30.87 11.75 -19.61
C GLY A 529 -31.41 13.17 -19.33
N LYS A 530 -32.63 13.27 -18.83
CA LYS A 530 -33.31 14.57 -18.67
C LYS A 530 -32.94 15.31 -17.39
N SER A 531 -32.27 14.69 -16.42
CA SER A 531 -32.05 15.30 -15.09
C SER A 531 -30.89 14.74 -14.27
N SER A 532 -30.09 13.83 -14.78
CA SER A 532 -28.99 13.22 -14.00
C SER A 532 -27.64 13.82 -14.38
N VAL A 533 -26.88 14.27 -13.40
CA VAL A 533 -25.56 14.87 -13.57
C VAL A 533 -24.53 14.01 -12.87
N PHE A 534 -23.47 13.61 -13.57
CA PHE A 534 -22.39 12.79 -13.07
C PHE A 534 -21.10 13.57 -12.98
N PHE A 535 -20.31 13.25 -11.98
CA PHE A 535 -18.94 13.72 -11.88
C PHE A 535 -17.98 12.66 -12.37
N HIS A 536 -17.08 13.07 -13.25
CA HIS A 536 -15.87 12.33 -13.56
C HIS A 536 -14.67 13.18 -13.20
N THR A 537 -13.68 12.61 -12.53
CA THR A 537 -12.48 13.36 -12.17
C THR A 537 -11.26 12.88 -12.94
N SER A 538 -10.44 13.82 -13.41
CA SER A 538 -9.12 13.48 -13.89
C SER A 538 -8.20 13.15 -12.71
N ARG A 539 -7.23 12.26 -12.94
CA ARG A 539 -6.21 11.93 -11.94
C ARG A 539 -5.44 13.18 -11.50
N SER A 540 -5.10 14.05 -12.45
CA SER A 540 -4.42 15.32 -12.17
C SER A 540 -5.24 16.25 -11.26
N PHE A 541 -6.56 16.31 -11.42
CA PHE A 541 -7.42 17.10 -10.53
C PHE A 541 -7.50 16.48 -9.13
N THR A 542 -7.64 15.17 -9.04
CA THR A 542 -7.66 14.44 -7.76
C THR A 542 -6.32 14.58 -7.03
N ASP A 543 -5.21 14.45 -7.75
CA ASP A 543 -3.86 14.60 -7.20
C ASP A 543 -3.61 16.05 -6.76
N ALA A 544 -4.01 17.05 -7.55
CA ALA A 544 -3.93 18.46 -7.18
C ALA A 544 -4.80 18.78 -5.95
N LEU A 545 -6.02 18.26 -5.88
CA LEU A 545 -6.90 18.44 -4.73
C LEU A 545 -6.31 17.80 -3.47
N ASN A 546 -5.74 16.61 -3.57
CA ASN A 546 -5.10 15.92 -2.46
C ASN A 546 -3.81 16.63 -2.00
N ASN A 547 -2.98 17.09 -2.94
CA ASN A 547 -1.74 17.81 -2.63
C ASN A 547 -2.02 19.21 -2.08
N SER A 548 -3.14 19.81 -2.44
CA SER A 548 -3.57 21.15 -2.03
C SER A 548 -4.29 21.17 -0.69
N ALA A 549 -4.64 20.00 -0.14
CA ALA A 549 -5.43 19.90 1.09
C ALA A 549 -4.81 20.67 2.27
N TYR A 550 -3.47 20.64 2.41
CA TYR A 550 -2.77 21.35 3.47
C TYR A 550 -2.79 22.86 3.28
N THR A 551 -2.55 23.33 2.07
CA THR A 551 -2.56 24.76 1.74
C THR A 551 -3.99 25.32 1.81
N LEU A 552 -4.98 24.55 1.37
CA LEU A 552 -6.39 24.89 1.53
C LEU A 552 -6.77 24.97 3.01
N LEU A 553 -6.35 24.03 3.85
CA LEU A 553 -6.59 24.04 5.29
C LEU A 553 -5.88 25.21 5.99
N SER A 554 -4.67 25.59 5.56
CA SER A 554 -3.93 26.72 6.14
C SER A 554 -4.48 28.10 5.74
N ILE A 555 -5.08 28.20 4.57
CA ILE A 555 -5.78 29.44 4.12
C ILE A 555 -7.13 29.60 4.83
N MET A 556 -7.69 28.50 5.34
CA MET A 556 -9.02 28.42 5.92
C MET A 556 -9.12 28.82 7.38
N ASP A 557 -8.02 29.13 8.05
CA ASP A 557 -8.06 29.72 9.39
C ASP A 557 -8.83 31.08 9.43
N ASN A 558 -9.18 31.60 8.25
CA ASN A 558 -9.93 32.83 8.07
C ASN A 558 -11.33 32.66 7.43
N VAL A 559 -11.81 31.44 7.17
CA VAL A 559 -13.13 31.20 6.53
C VAL A 559 -13.90 30.16 7.34
N ASN A 560 -15.23 30.27 7.38
CA ASN A 560 -16.17 29.49 8.17
C ASN A 560 -15.93 27.95 8.04
N LEU A 561 -15.10 27.45 8.93
CA LEU A 561 -14.40 26.16 8.91
C LEU A 561 -15.29 24.89 8.83
N PRO A 562 -16.44 24.80 9.58
CA PRO A 562 -17.19 23.55 9.67
C PRO A 562 -17.90 23.16 8.37
N GLU A 563 -18.44 24.14 7.65
CA GLU A 563 -19.18 23.89 6.40
C GLU A 563 -18.25 23.52 5.25
N PHE A 564 -17.11 24.17 5.17
CA PHE A 564 -16.11 23.86 4.16
C PHE A 564 -15.46 22.49 4.40
N ARG A 565 -15.10 22.14 5.65
CA ARG A 565 -14.64 20.78 5.99
C ARG A 565 -15.64 19.70 5.61
N LYS A 566 -16.91 19.96 5.91
CA LYS A 566 -18.00 19.07 5.53
C LYS A 566 -18.09 18.88 4.02
N ALA A 567 -17.91 19.94 3.32
CA ALA A 567 -17.96 20.05 1.88
C ALA A 567 -16.77 19.38 1.19
N TYR A 568 -15.57 19.70 1.64
CA TYR A 568 -14.33 19.12 1.16
C TYR A 568 -14.32 17.60 1.36
N ASN A 569 -14.68 17.12 2.56
CA ASN A 569 -14.80 15.70 2.85
C ASN A 569 -15.88 15.00 2.01
N ARG A 570 -16.96 15.71 1.67
CA ARG A 570 -18.01 15.19 0.80
C ARG A 570 -17.52 15.05 -0.64
N ILE A 571 -16.78 16.04 -1.16
CA ILE A 571 -16.15 15.96 -2.48
C ILE A 571 -15.14 14.79 -2.51
N LEU A 572 -14.26 14.67 -1.52
CA LEU A 572 -13.31 13.56 -1.45
C LEU A 572 -14.00 12.19 -1.43
N ARG A 573 -15.12 12.03 -0.69
CA ARG A 573 -15.91 10.77 -0.68
C ARG A 573 -16.58 10.46 -2.02
N MET A 574 -16.86 11.45 -2.82
CA MET A 574 -17.43 11.28 -4.15
C MET A 574 -16.37 10.96 -5.20
N LEU A 575 -15.13 11.36 -4.95
CA LEU A 575 -13.96 11.05 -5.77
C LEU A 575 -13.40 9.65 -5.45
N ASP A 576 -13.78 9.08 -4.29
CA ASP A 576 -13.53 7.72 -3.88
C ASP A 576 -14.54 6.73 -4.51
#